data_6169482c985742fdc74c00318554331b
#
_entry.id   6169482c985742fdc74c00318554331b
#
_cell.length_a   1.000
_cell.length_b   1.000
_cell.length_c   1.000
_cell.angle_alpha   90.00
_cell.angle_beta   90.00
_cell.angle_gamma   90.00
#
_symmetry.space_group_name_H-M   'P 1'
#
loop_
_entity.id
_entity.type
_entity.pdbx_description
1 polymer ?
#
loop_
_entity_poly.entity_id
_entity_poly.type
_entity_poly.pdbx_seq_one_letter_code
_entity_poly.pdbx_strand_id
1 'polypeptide(L)'
;FIGSVDVDGYPNMKAMLTPRKREGIRTFYFTANTSSMRVSQFLKDNRSCLYFCDHRFFRGVMLKGTMEVLTDNEPKELIWEEGDTMYYKEGVTDPDYCVLRFTATSGRYYSSFKSENFAVE
;
A
#
# COMPACT_ATOMS: atom_id res chain seq x y z
N PHE A 1 -1.12 -1.87 7.55
CA PHE A 1 -1.55 -3.13 6.91
C PHE A 1 -2.10 -2.83 5.52
N ILE A 2 -1.82 -3.72 4.58
CA ILE A 2 -2.37 -3.66 3.22
C ILE A 2 -3.27 -4.86 3.00
N GLY A 3 -4.46 -4.62 2.48
CA GLY A 3 -5.39 -5.65 2.06
C GLY A 3 -5.34 -5.86 0.55
N SER A 4 -5.54 -7.09 0.12
CA SER A 4 -5.63 -7.48 -1.28
C SER A 4 -6.66 -8.58 -1.45
N VAL A 5 -6.97 -8.94 -2.68
CA VAL A 5 -7.92 -10.00 -3.00
C VAL A 5 -7.17 -11.10 -3.74
N ASP A 6 -7.28 -12.34 -3.27
CA ASP A 6 -6.60 -13.46 -3.92
C ASP A 6 -7.42 -14.04 -5.09
N VAL A 7 -6.85 -15.03 -5.76
CA VAL A 7 -7.46 -15.64 -6.95
C VAL A 7 -8.82 -16.29 -6.64
N ASP A 8 -9.04 -16.70 -5.40
CA ASP A 8 -10.30 -17.31 -4.97
C ASP A 8 -11.31 -16.28 -4.46
N GLY A 9 -10.96 -15.01 -4.49
CA GLY A 9 -11.82 -13.92 -4.01
C GLY A 9 -11.72 -13.65 -2.52
N TYR A 10 -10.81 -14.32 -1.81
CA TYR A 10 -10.63 -14.08 -0.38
C TYR A 10 -9.79 -12.84 -0.11
N PRO A 11 -10.14 -12.09 0.95
CA PRO A 11 -9.31 -10.98 1.39
C PRO A 11 -8.02 -11.50 2.04
N ASN A 12 -6.94 -10.83 1.73
CA ASN A 12 -5.63 -11.11 2.32
C ASN A 12 -5.11 -9.84 2.97
N MET A 13 -4.31 -9.99 4.02
CA MET A 13 -3.72 -8.85 4.73
C MET A 13 -2.26 -9.11 5.00
N LYS A 14 -1.47 -8.03 4.96
CA LYS A 14 -0.07 -8.09 5.31
C LYS A 14 0.37 -6.80 5.98
N ALA A 15 1.21 -6.94 7.01
CA ALA A 15 1.90 -5.79 7.60
C ALA A 15 2.95 -5.28 6.62
N MET A 16 3.04 -3.98 6.48
CA MET A 16 4.00 -3.31 5.61
C MET A 16 4.82 -2.32 6.41
N LEU A 17 6.01 -2.01 5.90
CA LEU A 17 6.76 -0.89 6.41
C LEU A 17 6.01 0.41 6.12
N THR A 18 6.36 1.46 6.83
CA THR A 18 5.77 2.79 6.65
C THR A 18 5.80 3.21 5.17
N PRO A 19 4.73 3.83 4.68
CA PRO A 19 4.74 4.35 3.31
C PRO A 19 5.93 5.26 3.07
N ARG A 20 6.57 5.12 1.92
CA ARG A 20 7.74 5.93 1.57
C ARG A 20 7.38 7.37 1.24
N LYS A 21 6.19 7.56 0.69
CA LYS A 21 5.67 8.87 0.35
C LYS A 21 4.16 8.86 0.50
N ARG A 22 3.61 10.01 0.86
CA ARG A 22 2.17 10.17 1.03
C ARG A 22 1.76 11.56 0.53
N GLU A 23 0.65 11.60 -0.17
CA GLU A 23 0.03 12.87 -0.60
C GLU A 23 -1.33 12.97 0.10
N GLY A 24 -1.38 13.69 1.22
CA GLY A 24 -2.56 13.75 2.06
C GLY A 24 -2.98 12.36 2.56
N ILE A 25 -4.26 12.06 2.53
CA ILE A 25 -4.80 10.73 2.81
C ILE A 25 -5.22 10.01 1.53
N ARG A 26 -4.94 10.61 0.37
CA ARG A 26 -5.37 10.06 -0.92
C ARG A 26 -4.37 9.09 -1.53
N THR A 27 -3.09 9.44 -1.52
CA THR A 27 -2.08 8.68 -2.27
C THR A 27 -0.95 8.24 -1.36
N PHE A 28 -0.60 6.95 -1.45
CA PHE A 28 0.46 6.34 -0.65
C PHE A 28 1.35 5.49 -1.54
N TYR A 29 2.65 5.55 -1.31
CA TYR A 29 3.65 4.82 -2.10
C TYR A 29 4.41 3.85 -1.22
N PHE A 30 4.58 2.62 -1.72
CA PHE A 30 5.31 1.56 -1.03
C PHE A 30 6.30 0.90 -1.97
N THR A 31 7.40 0.39 -1.43
CA THR A 31 8.28 -0.50 -2.18
C THR A 31 7.75 -1.92 -2.11
N ALA A 32 7.95 -2.69 -3.17
CA ALA A 32 7.55 -4.10 -3.18
C ALA A 32 8.45 -4.90 -4.12
N ASN A 33 8.43 -6.21 -3.93
CA ASN A 33 9.07 -7.14 -4.84
C ASN A 33 8.09 -7.55 -5.94
N THR A 34 8.50 -7.39 -7.19
CA THR A 34 7.69 -7.77 -8.34
C THR A 34 7.28 -9.25 -8.28
N SER A 35 8.15 -10.09 -7.72
CA SER A 35 7.91 -11.52 -7.55
C SER A 35 6.93 -11.86 -6.41
N SER A 36 6.48 -10.88 -5.63
CA SER A 36 5.62 -11.16 -4.49
C SER A 36 4.21 -11.57 -4.91
N MET A 37 3.57 -12.35 -4.04
CA MET A 37 2.18 -12.77 -4.24
C MET A 37 1.24 -11.56 -4.33
N ARG A 38 1.49 -10.52 -3.53
CA ARG A 38 0.65 -9.31 -3.52
C ARG A 38 0.66 -8.60 -4.86
N VAL A 39 1.83 -8.47 -5.48
CA VAL A 39 1.92 -7.84 -6.81
C VAL A 39 1.10 -8.63 -7.81
N SER A 40 1.21 -9.95 -7.80
CA SER A 40 0.39 -10.82 -8.64
C SER A 40 -1.10 -10.61 -8.41
N GLN A 41 -1.51 -10.48 -7.15
CA GLN A 41 -2.91 -10.24 -6.80
C GLN A 41 -3.40 -8.89 -7.34
N PHE A 42 -2.62 -7.81 -7.15
CA PHE A 42 -3.00 -6.47 -7.61
C PHE A 42 -3.08 -6.36 -9.14
N LEU A 43 -2.27 -7.13 -9.86
CA LEU A 43 -2.33 -7.15 -11.32
C LEU A 43 -3.63 -7.78 -11.82
N LYS A 44 -4.25 -8.66 -11.05
CA LYS A 44 -5.52 -9.29 -11.40
C LYS A 44 -6.73 -8.56 -10.84
N ASP A 45 -6.62 -8.06 -9.60
CA ASP A 45 -7.69 -7.35 -8.92
C ASP A 45 -7.06 -6.24 -8.11
N ASN A 46 -7.21 -5.01 -8.58
CA ASN A 46 -6.55 -3.86 -7.97
C ASN A 46 -7.27 -3.28 -6.75
N ARG A 47 -8.39 -3.86 -6.34
CA ARG A 47 -9.08 -3.41 -5.13
C ARG A 47 -8.19 -3.65 -3.92
N SER A 48 -8.08 -2.65 -3.08
CA SER A 48 -7.19 -2.69 -1.94
C SER A 48 -7.74 -1.86 -0.79
N CYS A 49 -7.19 -2.10 0.38
CA CYS A 49 -7.41 -1.23 1.53
C CYS A 49 -6.11 -1.09 2.31
N LEU A 50 -6.00 0.03 3.01
CA LEU A 50 -4.95 0.25 3.99
C LEU A 50 -5.58 0.34 5.36
N TYR A 51 -4.87 -0.11 6.38
CA TYR A 51 -5.29 0.06 7.76
C TYR A 51 -4.15 0.59 8.60
N PHE A 52 -4.41 1.69 9.30
CA PHE A 52 -3.50 2.28 10.28
C PHE A 52 -4.18 2.24 11.63
N CYS A 53 -3.48 1.77 12.65
CA CYS A 53 -4.06 1.66 13.98
C CYS A 53 -3.11 2.15 15.06
N ASP A 54 -3.69 2.66 16.14
CA ASP A 54 -2.98 3.04 17.35
C ASP A 54 -3.59 2.24 18.50
N HIS A 55 -2.88 1.22 18.94
CA HIS A 55 -3.35 0.32 19.99
C HIS A 55 -3.49 0.98 21.34
N ARG A 56 -2.71 2.03 21.60
CA ARG A 56 -2.71 2.70 22.91
C ARG A 56 -4.05 3.37 23.19
N PHE A 57 -4.70 3.89 22.14
CA PHE A 57 -5.98 4.60 22.26
C PHE A 57 -7.11 3.85 21.57
N PHE A 58 -6.85 2.67 21.09
CA PHE A 58 -7.80 1.81 20.38
C PHE A 58 -8.54 2.61 19.30
N ARG A 59 -7.77 3.18 18.40
CA ARG A 59 -8.29 3.95 17.27
C ARG A 59 -7.60 3.53 15.98
N GLY A 60 -8.31 3.70 14.88
CA GLY A 60 -7.76 3.33 13.59
C GLY A 60 -8.47 3.97 12.43
N VAL A 61 -7.84 3.93 11.30
CA VAL A 61 -8.42 4.39 10.04
C VAL A 61 -8.19 3.34 8.97
N MET A 62 -9.28 2.97 8.27
CA MET A 62 -9.23 2.14 7.08
C MET A 62 -9.49 3.00 5.87
N LEU A 63 -8.65 2.88 4.85
CA LEU A 63 -8.86 3.53 3.56
C LEU A 63 -9.14 2.45 2.52
N LYS A 64 -10.17 2.66 1.71
CA LYS A 64 -10.48 1.79 0.57
C LYS A 64 -10.10 2.50 -0.71
N GLY A 65 -9.63 1.74 -1.67
CA GLY A 65 -9.24 2.29 -2.96
C GLY A 65 -8.66 1.25 -3.89
N THR A 66 -7.74 1.70 -4.73
CA THR A 66 -7.11 0.84 -5.72
C THR A 66 -5.59 0.91 -5.60
N MET A 67 -4.93 -0.19 -5.95
CA MET A 67 -3.48 -0.29 -5.94
C MET A 67 -2.98 -0.45 -7.37
N GLU A 68 -1.99 0.37 -7.74
CA GLU A 68 -1.30 0.25 -9.02
C GLU A 68 0.10 -0.31 -8.80
N VAL A 69 0.54 -1.18 -9.70
CA VAL A 69 1.90 -1.69 -9.71
C VAL A 69 2.68 -0.88 -10.76
N LEU A 70 3.68 -0.14 -10.31
CA LEU A 70 4.47 0.75 -11.16
C LEU A 70 5.88 0.19 -11.32
N THR A 71 6.29 -0.03 -12.56
CA THR A 71 7.60 -0.59 -12.88
C THR A 71 8.50 0.40 -13.61
N ASP A 72 8.01 1.60 -13.92
CA ASP A 72 8.77 2.66 -14.58
C ASP A 72 9.83 3.25 -13.66
N ASN A 73 10.89 3.79 -14.25
CA ASN A 73 12.00 4.36 -13.48
C ASN A 73 11.58 5.57 -12.64
N GLU A 74 10.69 6.42 -13.14
CA GLU A 74 10.30 7.64 -12.44
C GLU A 74 9.75 7.36 -11.03
N PRO A 75 8.70 6.52 -10.86
CA PRO A 75 8.22 6.20 -9.51
C PRO A 75 9.24 5.41 -8.69
N LYS A 76 10.05 4.57 -9.32
CA LYS A 76 11.08 3.81 -8.62
C LYS A 76 12.15 4.72 -8.04
N GLU A 77 12.57 5.74 -8.77
CA GLU A 77 13.54 6.72 -8.28
C GLU A 77 12.92 7.65 -7.22
N LEU A 78 11.64 7.97 -7.37
CA LEU A 78 10.93 8.89 -6.48
C LEU A 78 11.00 8.44 -5.01
N ILE A 79 10.87 7.17 -4.76
CA ILE A 79 10.79 6.64 -3.39
C ILE A 79 11.99 5.78 -2.99
N TRP A 80 13.01 5.69 -3.86
CA TRP A 80 14.23 4.96 -3.54
C TRP A 80 14.96 5.62 -2.37
N GLU A 81 15.42 4.81 -1.41
CA GLU A 81 16.19 5.27 -0.27
C GLU A 81 17.52 4.54 -0.19
N GLU A 82 18.52 5.20 0.37
CA GLU A 82 19.80 4.58 0.65
C GLU A 82 19.60 3.38 1.57
N GLY A 83 20.26 2.28 1.25
CA GLY A 83 20.09 1.03 1.99
C GLY A 83 19.10 0.06 1.35
N ASP A 84 18.32 0.51 0.37
CA ASP A 84 17.35 -0.36 -0.32
C ASP A 84 18.04 -1.48 -1.11
N THR A 85 19.33 -1.36 -1.41
CA THR A 85 20.11 -2.43 -2.03
C THR A 85 20.12 -3.71 -1.19
N MET A 86 19.82 -3.62 0.11
CA MET A 86 19.63 -4.79 0.96
C MET A 86 18.47 -5.68 0.45
N TYR A 87 17.46 -5.06 -0.12
CA TYR A 87 16.26 -5.75 -0.65
C TYR A 87 16.33 -5.93 -2.16
N TYR A 88 17.00 -5.02 -2.87
CA TYR A 88 17.06 -4.97 -4.33
C TYR A 88 18.52 -4.81 -4.75
N LYS A 89 19.19 -5.93 -4.98
CA LYS A 89 20.66 -6.00 -5.14
C LYS A 89 21.18 -5.19 -6.32
N GLU A 90 20.39 -5.04 -7.38
CA GLU A 90 20.79 -4.31 -8.58
C GLU A 90 20.44 -2.83 -8.51
N GLY A 91 19.93 -2.36 -7.36
CA GLY A 91 19.58 -0.96 -7.16
C GLY A 91 18.23 -0.60 -7.77
N VAL A 92 18.06 0.66 -8.10
CA VAL A 92 16.82 1.20 -8.66
C VAL A 92 16.36 0.44 -9.92
N THR A 93 17.28 -0.06 -10.70
CA THR A 93 16.97 -0.79 -11.93
C THR A 93 16.72 -2.28 -11.73
N ASP A 94 16.74 -2.74 -10.47
CA ASP A 94 16.50 -4.16 -10.17
C ASP A 94 15.11 -4.56 -10.69
N PRO A 95 15.03 -5.60 -11.54
CA PRO A 95 13.73 -6.00 -12.12
C PRO A 95 12.73 -6.51 -11.07
N ASP A 96 13.20 -6.92 -9.89
CA ASP A 96 12.33 -7.33 -8.80
C ASP A 96 11.87 -6.16 -7.93
N TYR A 97 12.34 -4.94 -8.20
CA TYR A 97 11.87 -3.75 -7.51
C TYR A 97 10.72 -3.12 -8.28
N CYS A 98 9.60 -2.92 -7.61
CA CYS A 98 8.49 -2.14 -8.13
C CYS A 98 7.92 -1.24 -7.04
N VAL A 99 7.04 -0.33 -7.45
CA VAL A 99 6.36 0.59 -6.56
C VAL A 99 4.88 0.25 -6.55
N LEU A 100 4.30 0.22 -5.36
CA LEU A 100 2.85 0.14 -5.19
C LEU A 100 2.33 1.54 -4.89
N ARG A 101 1.40 2.02 -5.71
CA ARG A 101 0.72 3.30 -5.48
C ARG A 101 -0.73 3.05 -5.15
N PHE A 102 -1.10 3.35 -3.92
CA PHE A 102 -2.48 3.24 -3.45
C PHE A 102 -3.18 4.59 -3.61
N THR A 103 -4.38 4.57 -4.19
CA THR A 103 -5.23 5.75 -4.30
C THR A 103 -6.53 5.49 -3.55
N ALA A 104 -6.77 6.25 -2.49
CA ALA A 104 -7.96 6.11 -1.65
C ALA A 104 -9.17 6.77 -2.31
N THR A 105 -10.33 6.15 -2.18
CA THR A 105 -11.61 6.72 -2.60
C THR A 105 -12.54 6.98 -1.43
N SER A 106 -12.39 6.23 -0.35
CA SER A 106 -13.19 6.39 0.87
C SER A 106 -12.46 5.81 2.05
N GLY A 107 -12.97 6.06 3.23
CA GLY A 107 -12.40 5.51 4.43
C GLY A 107 -13.38 5.46 5.58
N ARG A 108 -12.92 4.91 6.69
CA ARG A 108 -13.67 4.80 7.92
C ARG A 108 -12.72 5.03 9.09
N TYR A 109 -13.05 5.97 9.93
CA TYR A 109 -12.30 6.27 11.15
C TYR A 109 -13.04 5.72 12.35
N TYR A 110 -12.33 5.08 13.26
CA TYR A 110 -12.86 4.56 14.52
C TYR A 110 -12.09 5.15 15.69
N SER A 111 -12.79 5.70 16.67
CA SER A 111 -12.23 6.20 17.91
C SER A 111 -13.33 6.35 18.96
N SER A 112 -13.00 6.10 20.22
CA SER A 112 -13.91 6.35 21.35
C SER A 112 -15.28 5.68 21.16
N PHE A 113 -15.27 4.42 20.67
CA PHE A 113 -16.48 3.60 20.43
C PHE A 113 -17.38 4.16 19.33
N LYS A 114 -16.88 5.07 18.50
CA LYS A 114 -17.63 5.65 17.39
C LYS A 114 -16.88 5.42 16.07
N SER A 115 -17.66 5.24 15.02
CA SER A 115 -17.14 5.10 13.67
C SER A 115 -17.69 6.21 12.79
N GLU A 116 -16.87 6.67 11.86
CA GLU A 116 -17.26 7.70 10.91
C GLU A 116 -16.74 7.34 9.53
N ASN A 117 -17.65 7.29 8.55
CA ASN A 117 -17.29 7.05 7.16
C ASN A 117 -17.04 8.39 6.46
N PHE A 118 -16.11 8.42 5.52
CA PHE A 118 -15.79 9.63 4.77
C PHE A 118 -15.38 9.29 3.34
N ALA A 119 -15.59 10.24 2.43
CA ALA A 119 -15.12 10.16 1.06
C ALA A 119 -13.76 10.85 0.95
N VAL A 120 -12.92 10.38 0.06
CA VAL A 120 -11.62 11.01 -0.26
C VAL A 120 -11.74 11.58 -1.68
N GLU A 121 -11.57 12.89 -1.78
CA GLU A 121 -11.66 13.61 -3.05
C GLU A 121 -10.31 13.93 -3.66
#